data_9eeccdcb0572c7d56c8e210bab6c81fa
#
_entry.id   9eeccdcb0572c7d56c8e210bab6c81fa
#
_cell.length_a   1.000
_cell.length_b   1.000
_cell.length_c   1.000
_cell.angle_alpha   90.00
_cell.angle_beta   90.00
_cell.angle_gamma   90.00
#
_symmetry.space_group_name_H-M   'P 1'
#
loop_
_entity.id
_entity.type
_entity.pdbx_description
1 polymer ?
#
loop_
_entity_poly.entity_id
_entity_poly.type
_entity_poly.pdbx_seq_one_letter_code
_entity_poly.pdbx_strand_id
1 'polypeptide(L)'
;MTSAMSTAFSGAIVAEAEVLNLVPPSRVGTGICFLDHMIDQLTSHGQVGVTLRCGVVHASPEVTSSSNKRAAPCSPTSYFAPLKDYATGQTARPHDRDIFIAAGTALGAALRRVVEEVASEAEKSQASSYGAAAVFCCPLDEAFAEAVLDLQPLDATRHGRCVVSLEPYGRFAGGPSGRKWIGRYRTEHTPLFWESLTAALGADLTLRRVRGGNAHHVIESAFKSFARAFRAALDCMADGSPHGCASPSAGLAAPAVQPRQPRTSERRRATKETTIEVRVNLDAPWLDADAPKGGGSAWTGEVMTATKLHASVRHTSRVATGITVLDRVLTELARAAGIEMIVRCEGDRYIDDHHSAEDVAITLGQCMHEALGDKAGLARMGCAEGEHGSARVRAVLDLSNRPHFCSDLSLDEEFVGGLAAEGTTGEPAGGGVGSGVAPGEAPAPADVLCGNVLSCEMLFHVFDSLTLEMRSTCHLEALADPGSPGHTLELALAAAEAYGAALSRAIRIDPRRHGTVASSKGTLSK
;
A
#
# COMPACT_ATOMS: atom_id res chain seq x y z
N MET A 1 6.04 -24.10 17.49
CA MET A 1 7.29 -23.34 17.30
C MET A 1 8.21 -23.57 18.46
N THR A 2 9.35 -24.22 18.24
CA THR A 2 10.45 -24.25 19.22
C THR A 2 11.16 -22.92 19.15
N SER A 3 10.92 -22.05 20.14
CA SER A 3 11.59 -20.78 20.27
C SER A 3 13.09 -21.00 20.38
N ALA A 4 13.84 -20.60 19.38
CA ALA A 4 15.28 -20.70 19.36
C ALA A 4 15.90 -19.33 19.09
N MET A 5 16.76 -18.88 20.00
CA MET A 5 17.45 -17.62 19.92
C MET A 5 18.53 -17.65 18.82
N SER A 6 18.57 -16.61 18.00
CA SER A 6 19.65 -16.34 17.04
C SER A 6 20.58 -15.32 17.64
N THR A 7 21.88 -15.60 17.62
CA THR A 7 22.90 -14.71 18.15
C THR A 7 23.87 -14.32 17.05
N ALA A 8 24.18 -13.03 16.93
CA ALA A 8 25.13 -12.50 15.95
C ALA A 8 26.09 -11.53 16.62
N PHE A 9 27.29 -11.43 16.06
CA PHE A 9 28.38 -10.58 16.56
C PHE A 9 28.85 -9.66 15.43
N SER A 10 29.18 -8.41 15.77
CA SER A 10 29.93 -7.49 14.92
C SER A 10 30.81 -6.60 15.80
N GLY A 11 32.13 -6.68 15.63
CA GLY A 11 33.06 -6.03 16.54
C GLY A 11 32.83 -6.41 17.99
N ALA A 12 32.61 -5.44 18.85
CA ALA A 12 32.28 -5.66 20.27
C ALA A 12 30.78 -5.81 20.54
N ILE A 13 29.94 -5.79 19.51
CA ILE A 13 28.48 -5.88 19.66
C ILE A 13 28.03 -7.32 19.53
N VAL A 14 27.12 -7.74 20.41
CA VAL A 14 26.34 -8.94 20.30
C VAL A 14 24.87 -8.55 20.14
N ALA A 15 24.19 -9.17 19.20
CA ALA A 15 22.75 -9.08 19.04
C ALA A 15 22.11 -10.44 19.20
N GLU A 16 21.00 -10.49 19.90
CA GLU A 16 20.19 -11.69 20.09
C GLU A 16 18.77 -11.41 19.60
N ALA A 17 18.26 -12.27 18.74
CA ALA A 17 16.92 -12.19 18.20
C ALA A 17 16.20 -13.53 18.29
N GLU A 18 14.90 -13.49 18.60
CA GLU A 18 14.03 -14.63 18.71
C GLU A 18 12.65 -14.28 18.16
N VAL A 19 12.07 -15.15 17.36
CA VAL A 19 10.67 -15.05 16.96
C VAL A 19 9.84 -15.82 17.97
N LEU A 20 8.95 -15.11 18.69
CA LEU A 20 8.11 -15.68 19.73
C LEU A 20 6.83 -16.29 19.18
N ASN A 21 6.24 -15.62 18.19
CA ASN A 21 4.99 -16.01 17.54
C ASN A 21 4.83 -15.24 16.23
N LEU A 22 3.78 -15.53 15.47
CA LEU A 22 3.46 -14.79 14.24
C LEU A 22 2.53 -13.58 14.49
N VAL A 23 2.36 -13.18 15.74
CA VAL A 23 1.50 -12.06 16.14
C VAL A 23 2.27 -11.15 17.11
N PRO A 24 2.34 -9.84 16.89
CA PRO A 24 2.90 -8.89 17.86
C PRO A 24 2.21 -9.03 19.23
N PRO A 25 2.83 -8.59 20.33
CA PRO A 25 3.83 -7.53 20.40
C PRO A 25 5.28 -8.00 20.30
N SER A 26 6.13 -7.09 19.87
CA SER A 26 7.59 -7.24 19.83
C SER A 26 8.28 -6.49 20.96
N ARG A 27 9.52 -6.89 21.27
CA ARG A 27 10.38 -6.19 22.22
C ARG A 27 11.73 -5.94 21.57
N VAL A 28 11.98 -4.70 21.19
CA VAL A 28 13.19 -4.30 20.47
C VAL A 28 14.01 -3.34 21.31
N GLY A 29 15.31 -3.56 21.37
CA GLY A 29 16.26 -2.73 22.11
C GLY A 29 17.65 -2.83 21.49
N THR A 30 17.93 -2.07 20.42
CA THR A 30 19.23 -1.99 19.77
C THR A 30 20.14 -0.91 20.39
N GLY A 31 19.56 0.01 21.16
CA GLY A 31 20.23 1.22 21.66
C GLY A 31 20.21 2.40 20.68
N ILE A 32 19.59 2.23 19.51
CA ILE A 32 19.34 3.30 18.53
C ILE A 32 17.81 3.40 18.36
N CYS A 33 17.18 4.34 19.06
CA CYS A 33 15.71 4.43 19.15
C CYS A 33 14.98 4.44 17.80
N PHE A 34 15.59 5.07 16.77
CA PHE A 34 14.97 5.07 15.45
C PHE A 34 15.04 3.68 14.78
N LEU A 35 16.14 2.94 14.97
CA LEU A 35 16.24 1.56 14.49
C LEU A 35 15.27 0.65 15.23
N ASP A 36 15.11 0.84 16.56
CA ASP A 36 14.10 0.11 17.34
C ASP A 36 12.71 0.35 16.79
N HIS A 37 12.36 1.60 16.49
CA HIS A 37 11.10 1.98 15.88
C HIS A 37 10.93 1.36 14.48
N MET A 38 11.95 1.34 13.65
CA MET A 38 11.91 0.70 12.32
C MET A 38 11.68 -0.81 12.40
N ILE A 39 12.36 -1.49 13.33
CA ILE A 39 12.16 -2.93 13.53
C ILE A 39 10.75 -3.20 14.09
N ASP A 40 10.23 -2.35 14.96
CA ASP A 40 8.84 -2.44 15.43
C ASP A 40 7.82 -2.28 14.28
N GLN A 41 8.07 -1.37 13.33
CA GLN A 41 7.27 -1.29 12.10
C GLN A 41 7.33 -2.59 11.30
N LEU A 42 8.53 -3.16 11.13
CA LEU A 42 8.72 -4.43 10.43
C LEU A 42 7.90 -5.54 11.09
N THR A 43 8.00 -5.69 12.40
CA THR A 43 7.33 -6.77 13.14
C THR A 43 5.80 -6.61 13.15
N SER A 44 5.33 -5.37 13.36
CA SER A 44 3.90 -5.05 13.37
C SER A 44 3.24 -5.27 12.01
N HIS A 45 3.87 -4.82 10.93
CA HIS A 45 3.33 -4.97 9.58
C HIS A 45 3.55 -6.36 8.97
N GLY A 46 4.64 -7.04 9.34
CA GLY A 46 4.92 -8.43 8.99
C GLY A 46 4.13 -9.45 9.80
N GLN A 47 3.42 -9.01 10.85
CA GLN A 47 2.69 -9.90 11.76
C GLN A 47 3.62 -10.97 12.36
N VAL A 48 4.80 -10.54 12.83
CA VAL A 48 5.83 -11.39 13.41
C VAL A 48 6.22 -10.82 14.77
N GLY A 49 5.99 -11.57 15.85
CA GLY A 49 6.40 -11.18 17.20
C GLY A 49 7.89 -11.48 17.40
N VAL A 50 8.69 -10.47 17.69
CA VAL A 50 10.15 -10.58 17.81
C VAL A 50 10.63 -10.00 19.14
N THR A 51 11.53 -10.71 19.78
CA THR A 51 12.40 -10.12 20.80
C THR A 51 13.78 -9.92 20.17
N LEU A 52 14.27 -8.68 20.16
CA LEU A 52 15.62 -8.36 19.69
C LEU A 52 16.29 -7.43 20.67
N ARG A 53 17.52 -7.74 21.05
CA ARG A 53 18.34 -6.90 21.91
C ARG A 53 19.78 -6.88 21.45
N CYS A 54 20.43 -5.73 21.57
CA CYS A 54 21.87 -5.57 21.34
C CYS A 54 22.57 -5.22 22.64
N GLY A 55 23.80 -5.68 22.79
CA GLY A 55 24.66 -5.41 23.95
C GLY A 55 26.12 -5.43 23.57
N VAL A 56 27.00 -5.13 24.52
CA VAL A 56 28.45 -5.20 24.38
C VAL A 56 28.95 -6.49 25.01
N VAL A 57 29.85 -7.16 24.30
CA VAL A 57 30.60 -8.28 24.87
C VAL A 57 31.68 -7.71 25.77
N HIS A 58 31.55 -7.90 27.07
CA HIS A 58 32.64 -7.66 28.01
C HIS A 58 33.58 -8.85 27.98
N ALA A 59 34.86 -8.63 27.64
CA ALA A 59 35.88 -9.62 27.93
C ALA A 59 35.91 -9.83 29.45
N SER A 60 35.68 -11.09 29.89
CA SER A 60 35.75 -11.42 31.33
C SER A 60 37.13 -11.01 31.84
N PRO A 61 37.24 -10.29 32.97
CA PRO A 61 38.53 -9.91 33.52
C PRO A 61 39.32 -11.09 34.09
N GLU A 62 38.84 -12.31 34.05
CA GLU A 62 39.46 -13.46 34.69
C GLU A 62 39.85 -14.59 33.73
N VAL A 63 40.93 -14.42 33.00
CA VAL A 63 41.82 -15.55 32.66
C VAL A 63 43.29 -15.07 32.74
N THR A 64 43.68 -14.69 33.92
CA THR A 64 45.11 -14.71 34.29
C THR A 64 45.23 -15.55 35.57
N SER A 65 45.47 -16.78 35.38
CA SER A 65 46.29 -17.71 36.14
C SER A 65 45.65 -19.08 36.32
N SER A 66 46.45 -20.04 35.90
CA SER A 66 46.56 -21.44 36.34
C SER A 66 45.55 -22.48 35.91
N SER A 67 46.15 -23.40 35.15
CA SER A 67 45.93 -24.86 35.19
C SER A 67 44.60 -25.46 34.66
N ASN A 68 44.76 -26.10 33.52
CA ASN A 68 44.10 -27.38 33.11
C ASN A 68 42.80 -27.76 33.83
N LYS A 69 41.66 -27.27 33.36
CA LYS A 69 40.40 -28.03 33.35
C LYS A 69 39.62 -27.60 32.08
N ARG A 70 39.19 -28.59 31.32
CA ARG A 70 38.26 -28.39 30.19
C ARG A 70 37.07 -27.57 30.66
N ALA A 71 37.03 -26.31 30.27
CA ALA A 71 35.87 -25.44 30.55
C ALA A 71 34.72 -25.93 29.69
N ALA A 72 33.60 -26.22 30.31
CA ALA A 72 32.31 -26.35 29.62
C ALA A 72 31.99 -25.02 28.89
N PRO A 73 31.32 -25.03 27.73
CA PRO A 73 30.95 -23.81 27.05
C PRO A 73 30.05 -22.96 27.96
N CYS A 74 30.56 -21.80 28.38
CA CYS A 74 29.80 -20.85 29.16
C CYS A 74 28.57 -20.41 28.37
N SER A 75 27.42 -20.47 29.04
CA SER A 75 26.17 -19.95 28.52
C SER A 75 26.32 -18.46 28.06
N PRO A 76 25.88 -18.06 26.89
CA PRO A 76 26.05 -16.69 26.36
C PRO A 76 25.42 -15.58 27.23
N THR A 77 24.56 -15.94 28.15
CA THR A 77 23.76 -15.02 28.98
C THR A 77 24.56 -14.27 30.07
N SER A 78 25.81 -14.62 30.32
CA SER A 78 26.60 -14.02 31.43
C SER A 78 27.40 -12.76 31.03
N TYR A 79 27.40 -12.35 29.74
CA TYR A 79 28.25 -11.28 29.23
C TYR A 79 27.52 -10.14 28.54
N PHE A 80 26.21 -10.03 28.74
CA PHE A 80 25.36 -9.09 28.03
C PHE A 80 25.16 -7.80 28.85
N ALA A 81 25.87 -6.72 28.53
CA ALA A 81 25.56 -5.39 29.06
C ALA A 81 24.62 -4.65 28.10
N PRO A 82 23.42 -4.25 28.56
CA PRO A 82 22.50 -3.48 27.72
C PRO A 82 23.10 -2.17 27.26
N LEU A 83 22.90 -1.81 25.98
CA LEU A 83 23.39 -0.54 25.41
C LEU A 83 22.72 0.72 26.01
N LYS A 84 21.72 0.57 26.89
CA LYS A 84 21.07 1.70 27.58
C LYS A 84 22.00 2.58 28.39
N ASP A 85 23.11 2.03 28.88
CA ASP A 85 24.06 2.75 29.75
C ASP A 85 25.00 3.71 28.98
N TYR A 86 24.96 3.70 27.65
CA TYR A 86 25.74 4.63 26.83
C TYR A 86 25.29 6.09 26.90
N ALA A 87 24.12 6.36 27.45
CA ALA A 87 23.67 7.75 27.66
C ALA A 87 24.49 8.49 28.73
N THR A 88 25.20 7.76 29.61
CA THR A 88 25.93 8.33 30.74
C THR A 88 27.42 8.60 30.49
N GLY A 89 27.96 8.30 29.31
CA GLY A 89 29.27 8.76 28.86
C GLY A 89 30.49 8.03 29.43
N GLN A 90 30.34 6.90 30.13
CA GLN A 90 31.45 6.25 30.84
C GLN A 90 32.12 5.07 30.14
N THR A 91 31.66 4.62 28.96
CA THR A 91 32.28 3.50 28.23
C THR A 91 32.60 3.88 26.80
N ALA A 92 33.65 3.27 26.22
CA ALA A 92 34.00 3.44 24.82
C ALA A 92 32.76 3.08 23.95
N ARG A 93 32.25 4.04 23.18
CA ARG A 93 31.08 3.84 22.34
C ARG A 93 31.41 2.82 21.26
N PRO A 94 30.69 1.72 21.13
CA PRO A 94 30.84 0.85 19.99
C PRO A 94 30.50 1.63 18.73
N HIS A 95 31.07 1.22 17.61
CA HIS A 95 30.70 1.80 16.34
C HIS A 95 29.22 1.50 16.05
N ASP A 96 28.39 2.54 15.87
CA ASP A 96 26.98 2.36 15.53
C ASP A 96 26.80 1.43 14.32
N ARG A 97 27.74 1.42 13.38
CA ARG A 97 27.81 0.47 12.26
C ARG A 97 27.67 -1.00 12.70
N ASP A 98 28.35 -1.40 13.76
CA ASP A 98 28.33 -2.78 14.26
C ASP A 98 26.96 -3.16 14.83
N ILE A 99 26.20 -2.19 15.37
CA ILE A 99 24.82 -2.40 15.83
C ILE A 99 23.93 -2.78 14.65
N PHE A 100 24.02 -2.05 13.51
CA PHE A 100 23.21 -2.33 12.32
C PHE A 100 23.51 -3.73 11.76
N ILE A 101 24.79 -4.10 11.68
CA ILE A 101 25.22 -5.41 11.16
C ILE A 101 24.73 -6.54 12.09
N ALA A 102 25.01 -6.43 13.39
CA ALA A 102 24.66 -7.47 14.36
C ALA A 102 23.13 -7.63 14.46
N ALA A 103 22.39 -6.51 14.56
CA ALA A 103 20.92 -6.55 14.62
C ALA A 103 20.29 -7.13 13.33
N GLY A 104 20.79 -6.70 12.16
CA GLY A 104 20.33 -7.23 10.87
C GLY A 104 20.59 -8.74 10.77
N THR A 105 21.81 -9.19 11.10
CA THR A 105 22.18 -10.61 11.05
C THR A 105 21.34 -11.46 12.02
N ALA A 106 21.18 -11.04 13.27
CA ALA A 106 20.42 -11.78 14.26
C ALA A 106 18.93 -11.89 13.87
N LEU A 107 18.34 -10.75 13.41
CA LEU A 107 16.95 -10.72 12.96
C LEU A 107 16.75 -11.58 11.71
N GLY A 108 17.64 -11.46 10.72
CA GLY A 108 17.59 -12.25 9.49
C GLY A 108 17.63 -13.75 9.78
N ALA A 109 18.54 -14.19 10.67
CA ALA A 109 18.64 -15.58 11.08
C ALA A 109 17.39 -16.07 11.85
N ALA A 110 16.77 -15.21 12.66
CA ALA A 110 15.53 -15.54 13.36
C ALA A 110 14.35 -15.67 12.37
N LEU A 111 14.23 -14.76 11.38
CA LEU A 111 13.21 -14.83 10.34
C LEU A 111 13.40 -16.04 9.42
N ARG A 112 14.65 -16.44 9.12
CA ARG A 112 14.96 -17.64 8.35
C ARG A 112 14.35 -18.90 8.98
N ARG A 113 14.41 -19.04 10.30
CA ARG A 113 13.79 -20.18 11.00
C ARG A 113 12.28 -20.23 10.80
N VAL A 114 11.62 -19.06 10.75
CA VAL A 114 10.18 -19.00 10.42
C VAL A 114 9.94 -19.53 9.01
N VAL A 115 10.76 -19.13 8.06
CA VAL A 115 10.68 -19.61 6.67
C VAL A 115 10.87 -21.13 6.60
N GLU A 116 11.88 -21.67 7.29
CA GLU A 116 12.16 -23.11 7.36
C GLU A 116 10.99 -23.91 8.00
N GLU A 117 10.39 -23.38 9.05
CA GLU A 117 9.25 -24.01 9.72
C GLU A 117 8.01 -24.02 8.81
N VAL A 118 7.69 -22.89 8.17
CA VAL A 118 6.57 -22.80 7.20
C VAL A 118 6.80 -23.73 6.03
N ALA A 119 8.01 -23.78 5.46
CA ALA A 119 8.36 -24.68 4.36
C ALA A 119 8.20 -26.16 4.76
N SER A 120 8.69 -26.54 5.93
CA SER A 120 8.56 -27.93 6.44
C SER A 120 7.10 -28.33 6.69
N GLU A 121 6.24 -27.43 7.12
CA GLU A 121 4.81 -27.70 7.28
C GLU A 121 4.09 -27.82 5.93
N ALA A 122 4.43 -26.95 4.97
CA ALA A 122 3.92 -27.02 3.60
C ALA A 122 4.29 -28.34 2.90
N GLU A 123 5.52 -28.83 3.07
CA GLU A 123 5.96 -30.14 2.54
C GLU A 123 5.12 -31.29 3.09
N LYS A 124 4.79 -31.29 4.39
CA LYS A 124 3.93 -32.31 5.00
C LYS A 124 2.50 -32.31 4.45
N SER A 125 2.01 -31.17 3.98
CA SER A 125 0.68 -31.02 3.37
C SER A 125 0.66 -31.30 1.86
N GLN A 126 1.78 -31.73 1.26
CA GLN A 126 1.97 -31.90 -0.19
C GLN A 126 1.77 -30.61 -1.01
N ALA A 127 1.78 -29.47 -0.38
CA ALA A 127 1.87 -28.17 -1.06
C ALA A 127 3.31 -28.01 -1.58
N SER A 128 3.48 -27.76 -2.88
CA SER A 128 4.81 -27.58 -3.48
C SER A 128 5.46 -26.31 -2.92
N SER A 129 6.50 -26.46 -2.11
CA SER A 129 7.06 -25.39 -1.29
C SER A 129 8.39 -24.85 -1.76
N TYR A 130 8.56 -24.61 -3.06
CA TYR A 130 9.82 -24.08 -3.57
C TYR A 130 9.68 -22.59 -3.89
N GLY A 131 10.31 -21.74 -3.03
CA GLY A 131 10.56 -20.32 -3.27
C GLY A 131 9.29 -19.47 -3.43
N ALA A 132 9.13 -18.47 -2.62
CA ALA A 132 8.05 -17.50 -2.77
C ALA A 132 8.64 -16.12 -3.05
N ALA A 133 8.25 -15.53 -4.17
CA ALA A 133 8.55 -14.14 -4.48
C ALA A 133 7.34 -13.27 -4.17
N ALA A 134 7.57 -12.12 -3.56
CA ALA A 134 6.53 -11.15 -3.26
C ALA A 134 7.01 -9.73 -3.52
N VAL A 135 6.10 -8.91 -4.02
CA VAL A 135 6.30 -7.47 -4.22
C VAL A 135 5.28 -6.72 -3.38
N PHE A 136 5.74 -5.71 -2.66
CA PHE A 136 4.85 -4.82 -1.94
C PHE A 136 5.34 -3.38 -1.96
N CYS A 137 4.43 -2.45 -2.25
CA CYS A 137 4.66 -1.03 -2.13
C CYS A 137 3.90 -0.49 -0.92
N CYS A 138 4.59 0.23 -0.04
CA CYS A 138 3.98 0.80 1.16
C CYS A 138 4.07 2.31 1.13
N PRO A 139 2.94 3.04 1.19
CA PRO A 139 2.93 4.49 1.26
C PRO A 139 3.06 4.97 2.71
N LEU A 140 3.66 6.14 2.89
CA LEU A 140 3.69 6.88 4.14
C LEU A 140 3.70 8.37 3.83
N ASP A 141 2.53 8.99 3.90
CA ASP A 141 2.28 10.37 3.49
C ASP A 141 2.85 10.61 2.06
N GLU A 142 3.79 11.54 1.84
CA GLU A 142 4.38 11.85 0.53
C GLU A 142 5.38 10.80 0.02
N ALA A 143 5.75 9.81 0.85
CA ALA A 143 6.74 8.82 0.49
C ALA A 143 6.12 7.45 0.21
N PHE A 144 6.69 6.73 -0.74
CA PHE A 144 6.52 5.30 -0.80
C PHE A 144 7.75 4.58 -1.35
N ALA A 145 7.97 3.38 -0.82
CA ALA A 145 9.02 2.47 -1.24
C ALA A 145 8.42 1.15 -1.74
N GLU A 146 9.16 0.50 -2.60
CA GLU A 146 8.88 -0.83 -3.12
C GLU A 146 9.88 -1.83 -2.54
N ALA A 147 9.39 -2.99 -2.11
CA ALA A 147 10.19 -4.14 -1.75
C ALA A 147 9.87 -5.30 -2.69
N VAL A 148 10.88 -5.83 -3.34
CA VAL A 148 10.83 -7.09 -4.09
C VAL A 148 11.63 -8.10 -3.30
N LEU A 149 10.97 -9.12 -2.76
CA LEU A 149 11.56 -10.15 -1.93
C LEU A 149 11.37 -11.51 -2.58
N ASP A 150 12.45 -12.28 -2.68
CA ASP A 150 12.42 -13.66 -3.14
C ASP A 150 13.05 -14.57 -2.07
N LEU A 151 12.21 -15.39 -1.45
CA LEU A 151 12.60 -16.40 -0.46
C LEU A 151 13.01 -17.66 -1.22
N GLN A 152 14.30 -17.81 -1.48
CA GLN A 152 14.85 -18.97 -2.20
C GLN A 152 14.88 -20.22 -1.33
N PRO A 153 14.83 -21.41 -1.96
CA PRO A 153 15.16 -22.66 -1.27
C PRO A 153 16.53 -22.57 -0.63
N LEU A 154 16.67 -23.18 0.52
CA LEU A 154 17.87 -23.12 1.34
C LEU A 154 18.99 -23.99 0.73
N ASP A 155 19.69 -23.43 -0.25
CA ASP A 155 20.96 -24.00 -0.71
C ASP A 155 22.10 -23.35 0.10
N ALA A 156 22.91 -24.18 0.74
CA ALA A 156 24.01 -23.75 1.60
C ALA A 156 25.10 -22.95 0.87
N THR A 157 25.05 -22.86 -0.45
CA THR A 157 26.04 -22.20 -1.30
C THR A 157 25.63 -20.81 -1.79
N ARG A 158 24.37 -20.39 -1.59
CA ARG A 158 23.84 -19.14 -2.12
C ARG A 158 23.75 -18.07 -1.05
N HIS A 159 24.50 -16.99 -1.24
CA HIS A 159 24.33 -15.75 -0.47
C HIS A 159 23.22 -14.92 -1.10
N GLY A 160 22.26 -14.47 -0.30
CA GLY A 160 21.19 -13.61 -0.78
C GLY A 160 21.72 -12.29 -1.33
N ARG A 161 21.16 -11.84 -2.46
CA ARG A 161 21.50 -10.55 -3.07
C ARG A 161 20.64 -9.45 -2.46
N CYS A 162 21.27 -8.37 -1.99
CA CYS A 162 20.59 -7.20 -1.49
C CYS A 162 20.90 -5.98 -2.35
N VAL A 163 19.86 -5.27 -2.80
CA VAL A 163 19.97 -4.00 -3.51
C VAL A 163 19.13 -2.97 -2.78
N VAL A 164 19.76 -1.90 -2.29
CA VAL A 164 19.08 -0.82 -1.57
C VAL A 164 19.28 0.49 -2.31
N SER A 165 18.19 1.04 -2.86
CA SER A 165 18.14 2.28 -3.65
C SER A 165 17.17 3.27 -2.99
N LEU A 166 17.51 3.73 -1.78
CA LEU A 166 16.69 4.66 -0.99
C LEU A 166 17.19 6.10 -0.99
N GLU A 167 18.46 6.32 -1.37
CA GLU A 167 19.05 7.67 -1.44
C GLU A 167 18.47 8.54 -2.57
N PRO A 168 18.53 9.87 -2.43
CA PRO A 168 18.97 10.62 -1.25
C PRO A 168 17.93 10.59 -0.12
N TYR A 169 18.41 10.53 1.12
CA TYR A 169 17.53 10.56 2.30
C TYR A 169 17.08 11.99 2.61
N GLY A 170 15.89 12.34 2.16
CA GLY A 170 15.30 13.65 2.38
C GLY A 170 15.64 14.69 1.31
N ARG A 171 14.70 15.63 1.13
CA ARG A 171 14.76 16.66 0.08
C ARG A 171 15.68 17.84 0.41
N PHE A 172 15.81 18.18 1.70
CA PHE A 172 16.38 19.45 2.15
C PHE A 172 17.71 19.33 2.90
N ALA A 173 18.30 18.16 2.98
CA ALA A 173 19.60 18.01 3.62
C ALA A 173 20.74 18.27 2.60
N GLY A 174 21.73 19.00 3.02
CA GLY A 174 22.87 19.37 2.18
C GLY A 174 23.65 18.17 1.66
N GLY A 175 23.88 18.15 0.36
CA GLY A 175 24.70 17.16 -0.33
C GLY A 175 23.91 16.06 -1.04
N PRO A 176 24.57 15.25 -1.87
CA PRO A 176 23.94 14.28 -2.77
C PRO A 176 23.27 13.10 -2.04
N SER A 177 23.70 12.77 -0.82
CA SER A 177 23.11 11.66 -0.03
C SER A 177 21.93 12.07 0.83
N GLY A 178 21.61 13.37 0.91
CA GLY A 178 20.53 13.89 1.73
C GLY A 178 20.84 13.94 3.23
N ARG A 179 19.83 13.76 4.07
CA ARG A 179 19.93 13.85 5.53
C ARG A 179 20.75 12.69 6.10
N LYS A 180 21.78 13.00 6.89
CA LYS A 180 22.72 12.01 7.46
C LYS A 180 22.28 11.41 8.79
N TRP A 181 21.42 12.12 9.55
CA TRP A 181 21.06 11.73 10.90
C TRP A 181 19.54 11.83 11.15
N ILE A 182 18.98 10.80 11.75
CA ILE A 182 17.63 10.81 12.33
C ILE A 182 17.77 10.40 13.79
N GLY A 183 17.83 11.39 14.71
CA GLY A 183 18.32 11.13 16.05
C GLY A 183 19.75 10.58 16.01
N ARG A 184 20.00 9.44 16.67
CA ARG A 184 21.30 8.71 16.61
C ARG A 184 21.45 7.80 15.39
N TYR A 185 20.40 7.61 14.61
CA TYR A 185 20.43 6.77 13.42
C TYR A 185 21.18 7.47 12.30
N ARG A 186 22.24 6.83 11.80
CA ARG A 186 22.96 7.29 10.59
C ARG A 186 22.35 6.65 9.37
N THR A 187 21.83 7.46 8.47
CA THR A 187 21.14 6.98 7.26
C THR A 187 22.06 6.16 6.35
N GLU A 188 23.36 6.46 6.32
CA GLU A 188 24.38 5.70 5.57
C GLU A 188 24.54 4.24 6.05
N HIS A 189 24.06 3.90 7.25
CA HIS A 189 24.08 2.53 7.76
C HIS A 189 22.82 1.71 7.39
N THR A 190 21.82 2.34 6.79
CA THR A 190 20.59 1.65 6.35
C THR A 190 20.90 0.46 5.42
N PRO A 191 21.76 0.59 4.39
CA PRO A 191 22.11 -0.57 3.56
C PRO A 191 22.76 -1.71 4.34
N LEU A 192 23.63 -1.40 5.33
CA LEU A 192 24.31 -2.43 6.12
C LEU A 192 23.34 -3.32 6.90
N PHE A 193 22.26 -2.73 7.45
CA PHE A 193 21.19 -3.48 8.11
C PHE A 193 20.52 -4.46 7.14
N TRP A 194 20.14 -3.97 5.96
CA TRP A 194 19.43 -4.77 4.97
C TRP A 194 20.32 -5.85 4.36
N GLU A 195 21.57 -5.55 4.04
CA GLU A 195 22.54 -6.51 3.54
C GLU A 195 22.76 -7.65 4.55
N SER A 196 22.94 -7.29 5.84
CA SER A 196 23.16 -8.26 6.91
C SER A 196 21.91 -9.10 7.17
N LEU A 197 20.72 -8.49 7.18
CA LEU A 197 19.45 -9.19 7.33
C LEU A 197 19.21 -10.16 6.17
N THR A 198 19.38 -9.68 4.94
CA THR A 198 19.12 -10.46 3.72
C THR A 198 20.06 -11.64 3.59
N ALA A 199 21.35 -11.44 3.88
CA ALA A 199 22.35 -12.51 3.88
C ALA A 199 22.02 -13.61 4.91
N ALA A 200 21.63 -13.22 6.13
CA ALA A 200 21.25 -14.15 7.18
C ALA A 200 19.89 -14.81 6.95
N LEU A 201 18.96 -14.13 6.33
CA LEU A 201 17.67 -14.66 5.91
C LEU A 201 17.83 -15.66 4.75
N GLY A 202 18.85 -15.49 3.90
CA GLY A 202 19.06 -16.31 2.70
C GLY A 202 18.04 -15.99 1.59
N ALA A 203 17.75 -14.72 1.38
CA ALA A 203 16.77 -14.22 0.42
C ALA A 203 17.41 -13.25 -0.58
N ASP A 204 16.78 -13.02 -1.72
CA ASP A 204 17.09 -11.88 -2.58
C ASP A 204 16.13 -10.73 -2.25
N LEU A 205 16.68 -9.52 -2.05
CA LEU A 205 15.92 -8.33 -1.70
C LEU A 205 16.30 -7.15 -2.58
N THR A 206 15.31 -6.49 -3.16
CA THR A 206 15.47 -5.16 -3.75
C THR A 206 14.55 -4.20 -3.03
N LEU A 207 15.12 -3.13 -2.48
CA LEU A 207 14.40 -2.01 -1.89
C LEU A 207 14.62 -0.76 -2.73
N ARG A 208 13.55 -0.16 -3.21
CA ARG A 208 13.57 1.03 -4.05
C ARG A 208 12.69 2.12 -3.47
N ARG A 209 13.23 3.32 -3.29
CA ARG A 209 12.40 4.51 -3.10
C ARG A 209 11.79 4.89 -4.44
N VAL A 210 10.47 4.97 -4.50
CA VAL A 210 9.74 5.47 -5.67
C VAL A 210 9.49 6.96 -5.53
N ARG A 211 8.99 7.38 -4.37
CA ARG A 211 8.73 8.79 -4.03
C ARG A 211 9.12 9.09 -2.60
N GLY A 212 9.21 10.35 -2.26
CA GLY A 212 9.37 10.83 -0.91
C GLY A 212 10.51 11.82 -0.73
N GLY A 213 10.27 12.79 0.13
CA GLY A 213 11.20 13.87 0.47
C GLY A 213 11.55 13.95 1.95
N ASN A 214 10.93 13.17 2.81
CA ASN A 214 11.25 13.08 4.24
C ASN A 214 12.05 11.80 4.51
N ALA A 215 13.26 11.93 5.07
CA ALA A 215 14.15 10.80 5.34
C ALA A 215 13.52 9.74 6.26
N HIS A 216 12.78 10.15 7.28
CA HIS A 216 12.04 9.26 8.18
C HIS A 216 11.02 8.44 7.39
N HIS A 217 10.17 9.11 6.59
CA HIS A 217 9.12 8.47 5.82
C HIS A 217 9.67 7.50 4.77
N VAL A 218 10.75 7.86 4.09
CA VAL A 218 11.41 6.99 3.10
C VAL A 218 11.91 5.69 3.74
N ILE A 219 12.60 5.78 4.89
CA ILE A 219 13.14 4.61 5.58
C ILE A 219 11.99 3.77 6.17
N GLU A 220 11.04 4.39 6.86
CA GLU A 220 9.91 3.69 7.47
C GLU A 220 9.04 2.98 6.40
N SER A 221 8.79 3.64 5.27
CA SER A 221 8.10 3.06 4.13
C SER A 221 8.82 1.80 3.61
N ALA A 222 10.16 1.79 3.54
CA ALA A 222 10.95 0.63 3.12
C ALA A 222 10.81 -0.54 4.12
N PHE A 223 10.87 -0.27 5.44
CA PHE A 223 10.68 -1.31 6.46
C PHE A 223 9.27 -1.93 6.39
N LYS A 224 8.24 -1.10 6.19
CA LYS A 224 6.86 -1.57 6.02
C LYS A 224 6.68 -2.37 4.73
N SER A 225 7.29 -1.93 3.63
CA SER A 225 7.24 -2.65 2.34
C SER A 225 7.86 -4.03 2.45
N PHE A 226 9.06 -4.14 3.03
CA PHE A 226 9.68 -5.44 3.31
C PHE A 226 8.80 -6.31 4.20
N ALA A 227 8.27 -5.77 5.29
CA ALA A 227 7.43 -6.50 6.22
C ALA A 227 6.19 -7.12 5.57
N ARG A 228 5.55 -6.36 4.70
CA ARG A 228 4.37 -6.82 3.96
C ARG A 228 4.73 -7.82 2.86
N ALA A 229 5.84 -7.61 2.15
CA ALA A 229 6.36 -8.57 1.17
C ALA A 229 6.74 -9.89 1.87
N PHE A 230 7.43 -9.83 3.01
CA PHE A 230 7.78 -11.00 3.80
C PHE A 230 6.55 -11.79 4.26
N ARG A 231 5.53 -11.09 4.78
CA ARG A 231 4.26 -11.75 5.17
C ARG A 231 3.57 -12.39 3.98
N ALA A 232 3.48 -11.70 2.85
CA ALA A 232 2.88 -12.23 1.63
C ALA A 232 3.63 -13.49 1.13
N ALA A 233 4.96 -13.46 1.15
CA ALA A 233 5.78 -14.61 0.76
C ALA A 233 5.54 -15.82 1.68
N LEU A 234 5.48 -15.61 3.01
CA LEU A 234 5.16 -16.69 3.95
C LEU A 234 3.76 -17.27 3.73
N ASP A 235 2.77 -16.41 3.45
CA ASP A 235 1.40 -16.87 3.17
C ASP A 235 1.36 -17.72 1.88
N CYS A 236 2.06 -17.29 0.83
CA CYS A 236 2.18 -18.07 -0.42
C CYS A 236 2.84 -19.42 -0.21
N MET A 237 3.91 -19.49 0.59
CA MET A 237 4.56 -20.75 0.92
C MET A 237 3.62 -21.68 1.68
N ALA A 238 2.85 -21.17 2.64
CA ALA A 238 1.90 -21.95 3.41
C ALA A 238 0.76 -22.53 2.55
N ASP A 239 0.32 -21.79 1.53
CA ASP A 239 -0.79 -22.16 0.66
C ASP A 239 -0.36 -22.98 -0.58
N GLY A 240 0.95 -23.18 -0.78
CA GLY A 240 1.51 -23.92 -1.93
C GLY A 240 1.29 -23.25 -3.29
N SER A 241 1.09 -21.93 -3.33
CA SER A 241 0.88 -21.17 -4.56
C SER A 241 2.22 -20.77 -5.19
N PRO A 242 2.59 -21.31 -6.38
CA PRO A 242 3.93 -21.12 -6.97
C PRO A 242 4.14 -19.76 -7.65
N HIS A 243 3.10 -18.95 -7.79
CA HIS A 243 3.20 -17.69 -8.52
C HIS A 243 3.13 -16.49 -7.58
N GLY A 244 4.14 -15.65 -7.73
CA GLY A 244 4.36 -14.45 -6.95
C GLY A 244 3.07 -13.75 -6.57
N CYS A 245 2.80 -13.70 -5.28
CA CYS A 245 1.66 -12.99 -4.76
C CYS A 245 1.85 -11.49 -4.94
N ALA A 246 1.55 -11.02 -6.14
CA ALA A 246 1.04 -9.67 -6.32
C ALA A 246 -0.35 -9.55 -5.65
N SER A 247 -0.88 -10.66 -5.11
CA SER A 247 -2.18 -10.70 -4.45
C SER A 247 -2.11 -11.40 -3.09
N PRO A 248 -2.35 -10.73 -1.98
CA PRO A 248 -2.53 -11.36 -0.67
C PRO A 248 -3.92 -12.02 -0.55
N SER A 249 -4.40 -12.69 -1.59
CA SER A 249 -5.76 -13.21 -1.65
C SER A 249 -5.87 -14.73 -1.67
N ALA A 250 -4.77 -15.49 -1.70
CA ALA A 250 -4.85 -16.93 -1.61
C ALA A 250 -4.90 -17.34 -0.13
N GLY A 251 -6.02 -17.80 0.27
CA GLY A 251 -6.55 -18.36 1.43
C GLY A 251 -5.65 -19.03 2.43
N LEU A 252 -5.75 -18.61 3.65
CA LEU A 252 -6.02 -19.53 4.73
C LEU A 252 -7.55 -19.60 4.82
N ALA A 253 -8.12 -20.80 4.86
CA ALA A 253 -9.52 -20.97 5.21
C ALA A 253 -9.72 -20.25 6.54
N ALA A 254 -10.31 -19.07 6.47
CA ALA A 254 -10.52 -18.23 7.64
C ALA A 254 -11.41 -19.01 8.58
N PRO A 255 -11.09 -19.10 9.88
CA PRO A 255 -12.08 -19.54 10.84
C PRO A 255 -13.31 -18.68 10.64
N ALA A 256 -14.50 -19.30 10.65
CA ALA A 256 -15.77 -18.65 10.40
C ALA A 256 -15.85 -17.37 11.24
N VAL A 257 -15.60 -16.23 10.60
CA VAL A 257 -15.72 -14.92 11.24
C VAL A 257 -17.19 -14.74 11.52
N GLN A 258 -17.56 -14.49 12.76
CA GLN A 258 -18.94 -14.16 13.11
C GLN A 258 -19.43 -13.05 12.17
N PRO A 259 -20.68 -13.10 11.67
CA PRO A 259 -21.18 -12.11 10.73
C PRO A 259 -21.11 -10.73 11.38
N ARG A 260 -20.12 -9.92 10.97
CA ARG A 260 -20.09 -8.49 11.26
C ARG A 260 -21.30 -7.87 10.56
N GLN A 261 -21.86 -6.84 11.17
CA GLN A 261 -22.82 -6.01 10.44
C GLN A 261 -22.16 -5.51 9.14
N PRO A 262 -22.89 -5.48 8.03
CA PRO A 262 -22.33 -4.98 6.77
C PRO A 262 -21.79 -3.56 6.94
N ARG A 263 -20.61 -3.30 6.38
CA ARG A 263 -19.98 -1.97 6.40
C ARG A 263 -20.61 -1.12 5.29
N THR A 264 -21.72 -0.48 5.65
CA THR A 264 -22.53 0.34 4.73
C THR A 264 -22.62 1.76 5.23
N SER A 265 -22.70 2.70 4.32
CA SER A 265 -23.04 4.09 4.60
C SER A 265 -23.88 4.68 3.47
N GLU A 266 -24.67 5.68 3.79
CA GLU A 266 -25.48 6.46 2.87
C GLU A 266 -25.38 7.94 3.23
N ARG A 267 -25.09 8.79 2.23
CA ARG A 267 -25.01 10.23 2.42
C ARG A 267 -25.79 10.98 1.37
N ARG A 268 -26.40 12.07 1.80
CA ARG A 268 -26.99 13.07 0.93
C ARG A 268 -26.33 14.42 1.19
N ARG A 269 -25.95 15.10 0.12
CA ARG A 269 -25.46 16.48 0.14
C ARG A 269 -26.33 17.29 -0.82
N ALA A 270 -26.78 18.45 -0.38
CA ALA A 270 -27.48 19.42 -1.20
C ALA A 270 -26.89 20.79 -0.98
N THR A 271 -26.46 21.42 -2.04
CA THR A 271 -25.97 22.80 -2.09
C THR A 271 -26.88 23.62 -3.01
N LYS A 272 -26.47 24.82 -3.40
CA LYS A 272 -27.15 25.57 -4.45
C LYS A 272 -26.78 25.10 -5.86
N GLU A 273 -25.68 24.38 -5.96
CA GLU A 273 -25.02 23.97 -7.20
C GLU A 273 -25.28 22.50 -7.52
N THR A 274 -25.32 21.65 -6.48
CA THR A 274 -25.45 20.20 -6.64
C THR A 274 -26.42 19.59 -5.64
N THR A 275 -27.06 18.49 -6.04
CA THR A 275 -27.77 17.56 -5.16
C THR A 275 -27.20 16.16 -5.41
N ILE A 276 -26.63 15.54 -4.36
CA ILE A 276 -25.89 14.30 -4.47
C ILE A 276 -26.41 13.30 -3.46
N GLU A 277 -26.57 12.06 -3.91
CA GLU A 277 -26.90 10.91 -3.09
C GLU A 277 -25.88 9.81 -3.36
N VAL A 278 -25.22 9.33 -2.31
CA VAL A 278 -24.22 8.27 -2.37
C VAL A 278 -24.59 7.19 -1.37
N ARG A 279 -24.52 5.94 -1.82
CA ARG A 279 -24.60 4.75 -0.97
C ARG A 279 -23.47 3.81 -1.30
N VAL A 280 -22.80 3.27 -0.28
CA VAL A 280 -21.74 2.27 -0.44
C VAL A 280 -22.00 1.08 0.47
N ASN A 281 -21.59 -0.12 -0.02
CA ASN A 281 -21.53 -1.34 0.76
C ASN A 281 -20.19 -2.03 0.47
N LEU A 282 -19.30 -2.02 1.47
CA LEU A 282 -17.94 -2.55 1.35
C LEU A 282 -17.87 -4.08 1.46
N ASP A 283 -18.96 -4.71 1.90
CA ASP A 283 -19.09 -6.16 2.09
C ASP A 283 -20.09 -6.79 1.11
N ALA A 284 -20.51 -6.04 0.09
CA ALA A 284 -21.39 -6.59 -0.92
C ALA A 284 -20.69 -7.79 -1.57
N PRO A 285 -21.30 -8.99 -1.59
CA PRO A 285 -20.81 -10.02 -2.46
C PRO A 285 -20.94 -9.50 -3.89
N TRP A 286 -19.95 -9.77 -4.71
CA TRP A 286 -20.09 -9.63 -6.15
C TRP A 286 -21.29 -10.48 -6.58
N LEU A 287 -22.44 -9.85 -6.76
CA LEU A 287 -23.66 -10.56 -7.16
C LEU A 287 -23.67 -10.66 -8.68
N ASP A 288 -23.58 -11.88 -9.19
CA ASP A 288 -24.07 -12.20 -10.51
C ASP A 288 -25.56 -11.80 -10.60
N ALA A 289 -25.98 -11.23 -11.71
CA ALA A 289 -27.29 -10.61 -11.89
C ALA A 289 -28.50 -11.55 -11.75
N ASP A 290 -28.29 -12.84 -11.50
CA ASP A 290 -29.33 -13.86 -11.38
C ASP A 290 -29.71 -14.20 -9.92
N ALA A 291 -29.14 -13.51 -8.92
CA ALA A 291 -29.54 -13.69 -7.53
C ALA A 291 -30.94 -13.10 -7.27
N PRO A 292 -31.86 -13.82 -6.61
CA PRO A 292 -33.24 -13.34 -6.39
C PRO A 292 -33.22 -12.06 -5.53
N LYS A 293 -33.99 -11.07 -5.97
CA LYS A 293 -34.18 -9.78 -5.31
C LYS A 293 -34.83 -9.97 -3.94
N GLY A 294 -34.01 -10.14 -2.91
CA GLY A 294 -34.45 -10.12 -1.51
C GLY A 294 -34.66 -8.68 -1.02
N GLY A 295 -35.82 -8.43 -0.48
CA GLY A 295 -36.40 -7.13 -0.17
C GLY A 295 -35.52 -6.21 0.68
N GLY A 296 -35.28 -5.05 0.15
CA GLY A 296 -34.84 -3.86 0.85
C GLY A 296 -35.44 -2.65 0.16
N SER A 297 -35.97 -1.75 0.94
CA SER A 297 -36.62 -0.48 0.62
C SER A 297 -36.53 -0.02 -0.84
N ALA A 298 -37.69 0.06 -1.47
CA ALA A 298 -37.86 0.46 -2.86
C ALA A 298 -37.37 1.89 -3.10
N TRP A 299 -36.23 2.03 -3.74
CA TRP A 299 -35.85 3.25 -4.44
C TRP A 299 -36.70 3.36 -5.71
N THR A 300 -37.81 4.09 -5.64
CA THR A 300 -38.69 4.38 -6.79
C THR A 300 -38.31 5.75 -7.38
N GLY A 301 -37.14 5.88 -7.93
CA GLY A 301 -36.77 7.00 -8.78
C GLY A 301 -36.44 6.48 -10.16
N GLU A 302 -37.07 7.04 -11.21
CA GLU A 302 -36.71 6.71 -12.59
C GLU A 302 -35.22 6.92 -12.78
N VAL A 303 -34.55 5.82 -13.09
CA VAL A 303 -33.14 5.83 -13.49
C VAL A 303 -33.11 6.53 -14.86
N MET A 304 -32.56 7.74 -14.90
CA MET A 304 -32.09 8.30 -16.17
C MET A 304 -31.11 7.27 -16.74
N THR A 305 -31.52 6.62 -17.77
CA THR A 305 -30.76 5.56 -18.43
C THR A 305 -29.40 6.11 -18.80
N ALA A 306 -28.36 5.75 -18.03
CA ALA A 306 -27.00 5.79 -18.54
C ALA A 306 -27.04 5.02 -19.86
N THR A 307 -26.72 5.73 -20.90
CA THR A 307 -26.79 5.35 -22.29
C THR A 307 -26.37 3.91 -22.52
N LYS A 308 -27.00 3.23 -23.44
CA LYS A 308 -26.85 1.87 -23.95
C LYS A 308 -25.42 1.33 -24.15
N LEU A 309 -24.38 1.87 -23.48
CA LEU A 309 -23.00 1.60 -23.81
C LEU A 309 -22.43 0.30 -23.21
N HIS A 310 -23.01 -0.30 -22.20
CA HIS A 310 -22.56 -1.60 -21.71
C HIS A 310 -23.69 -2.44 -21.10
N ALA A 311 -24.50 -3.03 -21.96
CA ALA A 311 -25.50 -4.03 -21.56
C ALA A 311 -24.89 -5.37 -21.10
N SER A 312 -23.58 -5.52 -21.09
CA SER A 312 -22.88 -6.78 -20.78
C SER A 312 -22.19 -6.83 -19.42
N VAL A 313 -22.10 -5.72 -18.68
CA VAL A 313 -21.47 -5.70 -17.36
C VAL A 313 -22.55 -5.59 -16.28
N ARG A 314 -22.83 -6.71 -15.65
CA ARG A 314 -23.89 -6.88 -14.63
C ARG A 314 -23.33 -6.52 -13.25
N HIS A 315 -23.21 -5.21 -12.96
CA HIS A 315 -22.85 -4.71 -11.65
C HIS A 315 -24.06 -4.22 -10.87
N THR A 316 -24.05 -4.43 -9.56
CA THR A 316 -25.00 -3.79 -8.64
C THR A 316 -24.70 -2.29 -8.49
N SER A 317 -23.48 -1.86 -8.79
CA SER A 317 -23.10 -0.45 -8.78
C SER A 317 -23.82 0.33 -9.88
N ARG A 318 -24.36 1.51 -9.49
CA ARG A 318 -25.07 2.42 -10.38
C ARG A 318 -24.53 3.82 -10.16
N VAL A 319 -23.83 4.33 -11.15
CA VAL A 319 -23.27 5.69 -11.14
C VAL A 319 -23.96 6.52 -12.20
N ALA A 320 -24.50 7.65 -11.82
CA ALA A 320 -25.22 8.59 -12.68
C ALA A 320 -24.93 10.02 -12.19
N THR A 321 -23.77 10.54 -12.56
CA THR A 321 -23.36 11.92 -12.24
C THR A 321 -23.79 12.93 -13.30
N GLY A 322 -24.16 12.41 -14.48
CA GLY A 322 -24.42 13.21 -15.67
C GLY A 322 -23.15 13.55 -16.47
N ILE A 323 -21.96 13.15 -15.98
CA ILE A 323 -20.69 13.27 -16.69
C ILE A 323 -20.26 11.86 -17.07
N THR A 324 -20.40 11.50 -18.34
CA THR A 324 -20.25 10.10 -18.80
C THR A 324 -18.88 9.50 -18.49
N VAL A 325 -17.82 10.28 -18.59
CA VAL A 325 -16.45 9.83 -18.29
C VAL A 325 -16.30 9.56 -16.79
N LEU A 326 -16.83 10.43 -15.93
CA LEU A 326 -16.80 10.24 -14.49
C LEU A 326 -17.61 9.00 -14.07
N ASP A 327 -18.77 8.77 -14.69
CA ASP A 327 -19.58 7.57 -14.47
C ASP A 327 -18.79 6.29 -14.78
N ARG A 328 -18.01 6.29 -15.85
CA ARG A 328 -17.13 5.16 -16.24
C ARG A 328 -16.00 4.96 -15.25
N VAL A 329 -15.31 6.03 -14.86
CA VAL A 329 -14.19 6.00 -13.89
C VAL A 329 -14.65 5.45 -12.54
N LEU A 330 -15.75 5.97 -11.99
CA LEU A 330 -16.28 5.51 -10.70
C LEU A 330 -16.86 4.09 -10.78
N THR A 331 -17.46 3.70 -11.90
CA THR A 331 -17.95 2.33 -12.11
C THR A 331 -16.77 1.36 -12.16
N GLU A 332 -15.70 1.70 -12.86
CA GLU A 332 -14.50 0.87 -12.93
C GLU A 332 -13.82 0.73 -11.56
N LEU A 333 -13.73 1.83 -10.80
CA LEU A 333 -13.23 1.81 -9.43
C LEU A 333 -14.06 0.88 -8.55
N ALA A 334 -15.39 0.98 -8.59
CA ALA A 334 -16.29 0.12 -7.80
C ALA A 334 -16.15 -1.35 -8.18
N ARG A 335 -16.04 -1.63 -9.50
CA ARG A 335 -15.84 -2.98 -10.04
C ARG A 335 -14.53 -3.59 -9.49
N ALA A 336 -13.43 -2.87 -9.62
CA ALA A 336 -12.13 -3.33 -9.17
C ALA A 336 -12.03 -3.44 -7.64
N ALA A 337 -12.73 -2.58 -6.91
CA ALA A 337 -12.82 -2.66 -5.45
C ALA A 337 -13.71 -3.83 -4.97
N GLY A 338 -14.57 -4.35 -5.83
CA GLY A 338 -15.54 -5.40 -5.46
C GLY A 338 -16.60 -4.92 -4.47
N ILE A 339 -17.00 -3.64 -4.55
CA ILE A 339 -17.96 -3.00 -3.65
C ILE A 339 -19.25 -2.61 -4.39
N GLU A 340 -20.35 -2.55 -3.68
CA GLU A 340 -21.56 -1.91 -4.20
C GLU A 340 -21.44 -0.39 -4.02
N MET A 341 -21.66 0.35 -5.11
CA MET A 341 -21.63 1.81 -5.14
C MET A 341 -22.82 2.33 -5.92
N ILE A 342 -23.62 3.19 -5.29
CA ILE A 342 -24.71 3.91 -5.93
C ILE A 342 -24.41 5.39 -5.77
N VAL A 343 -24.30 6.11 -6.88
CA VAL A 343 -24.05 7.55 -6.92
C VAL A 343 -25.06 8.20 -7.85
N ARG A 344 -25.71 9.25 -7.37
CA ARG A 344 -26.58 10.12 -8.17
C ARG A 344 -26.15 11.56 -7.93
N CYS A 345 -26.06 12.34 -8.99
CA CYS A 345 -25.80 13.78 -8.92
C CYS A 345 -26.72 14.51 -9.91
N GLU A 346 -27.35 15.55 -9.43
CA GLU A 346 -27.98 16.61 -10.21
C GLU A 346 -27.20 17.90 -9.92
N GLY A 347 -26.43 18.40 -10.89
CA GLY A 347 -25.57 19.57 -10.75
C GLY A 347 -25.71 20.55 -11.91
N ASP A 348 -25.12 21.71 -11.72
CA ASP A 348 -25.13 22.85 -12.64
C ASP A 348 -24.09 22.71 -13.78
N ARG A 349 -24.03 21.54 -14.42
CA ARG A 349 -23.12 21.17 -15.52
C ARG A 349 -23.12 22.14 -16.70
N TYR A 350 -24.12 23.03 -16.78
CA TYR A 350 -24.14 24.11 -17.76
C TYR A 350 -23.12 25.22 -17.45
N ILE A 351 -22.51 25.22 -16.26
CA ILE A 351 -21.38 26.07 -15.90
C ILE A 351 -20.10 25.38 -16.38
N ASP A 352 -19.79 24.21 -15.79
CA ASP A 352 -18.70 23.32 -16.15
C ASP A 352 -18.84 21.95 -15.43
N ASP A 353 -17.78 21.13 -15.45
CA ASP A 353 -17.69 19.84 -14.78
C ASP A 353 -17.28 19.94 -13.30
N HIS A 354 -16.77 21.08 -12.84
CA HIS A 354 -16.11 21.28 -11.56
C HIS A 354 -17.00 20.89 -10.36
N HIS A 355 -18.09 21.65 -10.15
CA HIS A 355 -18.93 21.48 -8.96
C HIS A 355 -19.49 20.05 -8.85
N SER A 356 -19.93 19.47 -9.97
CA SER A 356 -20.48 18.12 -9.99
C SER A 356 -19.43 17.07 -9.68
N ALA A 357 -18.24 17.15 -10.28
CA ALA A 357 -17.18 16.17 -10.10
C ALA A 357 -16.56 16.23 -8.68
N GLU A 358 -16.26 17.44 -8.20
CA GLU A 358 -15.70 17.66 -6.86
C GLU A 358 -16.66 17.20 -5.76
N ASP A 359 -17.91 17.69 -5.79
CA ASP A 359 -18.90 17.39 -4.76
C ASP A 359 -19.28 15.90 -4.72
N VAL A 360 -19.29 15.22 -5.87
CA VAL A 360 -19.43 13.75 -5.94
C VAL A 360 -18.25 13.07 -5.25
N ALA A 361 -17.02 13.47 -5.55
CA ALA A 361 -15.81 12.87 -4.96
C ALA A 361 -15.74 13.08 -3.44
N ILE A 362 -16.04 14.28 -2.97
CA ILE A 362 -16.14 14.65 -1.54
C ILE A 362 -17.19 13.76 -0.85
N THR A 363 -18.42 13.73 -1.39
CA THR A 363 -19.52 12.98 -0.78
C THR A 363 -19.24 11.49 -0.75
N LEU A 364 -18.65 10.93 -1.82
CA LEU A 364 -18.24 9.53 -1.90
C LEU A 364 -17.13 9.21 -0.90
N GLY A 365 -16.09 10.04 -0.81
CA GLY A 365 -15.00 9.87 0.15
C GLY A 365 -15.48 9.85 1.59
N GLN A 366 -16.37 10.79 1.96
CA GLN A 366 -17.00 10.85 3.28
C GLN A 366 -17.86 9.61 3.55
N CYS A 367 -18.66 9.19 2.58
CA CYS A 367 -19.49 7.99 2.69
C CYS A 367 -18.63 6.73 2.89
N MET A 368 -17.53 6.59 2.16
CA MET A 368 -16.58 5.49 2.33
C MET A 368 -15.90 5.55 3.70
N HIS A 369 -15.49 6.72 4.17
CA HIS A 369 -14.90 6.89 5.49
C HIS A 369 -15.85 6.42 6.60
N GLU A 370 -17.12 6.76 6.52
CA GLU A 370 -18.15 6.29 7.46
C GLU A 370 -18.33 4.78 7.42
N ALA A 371 -18.39 4.20 6.22
CA ALA A 371 -18.53 2.75 6.06
C ALA A 371 -17.29 1.98 6.60
N LEU A 372 -16.10 2.56 6.51
CA LEU A 372 -14.86 2.00 7.06
C LEU A 372 -14.82 2.00 8.60
N GLY A 373 -15.54 2.91 9.24
CA GLY A 373 -15.59 3.04 10.69
C GLY A 373 -14.22 3.30 11.32
N ASP A 374 -13.91 2.60 12.40
CA ASP A 374 -12.63 2.72 13.13
C ASP A 374 -11.43 2.05 12.43
N LYS A 375 -11.67 1.40 11.30
CA LYS A 375 -10.68 0.68 10.51
C LYS A 375 -9.99 -0.47 11.27
N ALA A 376 -10.57 -0.94 12.37
CA ALA A 376 -10.04 -2.06 13.14
C ALA A 376 -10.22 -3.39 12.40
N GLY A 377 -9.23 -4.26 12.49
CA GLY A 377 -9.23 -5.58 11.84
C GLY A 377 -9.03 -5.54 10.33
N LEU A 378 -8.77 -4.37 9.72
CA LEU A 378 -8.51 -4.25 8.29
C LEU A 378 -7.06 -4.60 7.95
N ALA A 379 -6.84 -5.06 6.72
CA ALA A 379 -5.49 -5.14 6.14
C ALA A 379 -4.83 -3.76 6.05
N ARG A 380 -5.62 -2.69 5.93
CA ARG A 380 -5.26 -1.28 5.95
C ARG A 380 -4.52 -0.79 4.71
N MET A 381 -3.57 -1.56 4.19
CA MET A 381 -2.74 -1.15 3.05
C MET A 381 -3.02 -2.03 1.86
N GLY A 382 -3.05 -1.44 0.67
CA GLY A 382 -3.20 -2.12 -0.61
C GLY A 382 -2.27 -1.54 -1.66
N CYS A 383 -1.73 -2.41 -2.50
CA CYS A 383 -0.97 -2.04 -3.68
C CYS A 383 -1.49 -2.87 -4.84
N ALA A 384 -1.84 -2.25 -5.95
CA ALA A 384 -2.37 -2.93 -7.12
C ALA A 384 -1.99 -2.21 -8.41
N GLU A 385 -2.00 -2.95 -9.49
CA GLU A 385 -1.84 -2.41 -10.84
C GLU A 385 -3.18 -2.55 -11.58
N GLY A 386 -3.47 -1.58 -12.43
CA GLY A 386 -4.59 -1.57 -13.36
C GLY A 386 -4.08 -1.38 -14.77
N GLU A 387 -4.74 -2.01 -15.74
CA GLU A 387 -4.38 -1.96 -17.14
C GLU A 387 -5.62 -1.66 -17.98
N HIS A 388 -5.51 -0.67 -18.87
CA HIS A 388 -6.57 -0.37 -19.83
C HIS A 388 -5.94 0.07 -21.15
N GLY A 389 -6.23 -0.67 -22.21
CA GLY A 389 -5.52 -0.48 -23.48
C GLY A 389 -4.01 -0.70 -23.33
N SER A 390 -3.24 0.34 -23.60
CA SER A 390 -1.79 0.36 -23.45
C SER A 390 -1.31 1.05 -22.17
N ALA A 391 -2.23 1.67 -21.41
CA ALA A 391 -1.92 2.33 -20.16
C ALA A 391 -1.80 1.32 -19.02
N ARG A 392 -0.79 1.50 -18.15
CA ARG A 392 -0.63 0.75 -16.91
C ARG A 392 -0.36 1.71 -15.77
N VAL A 393 -1.13 1.58 -14.71
CA VAL A 393 -1.04 2.43 -13.51
C VAL A 393 -0.92 1.55 -12.27
N ARG A 394 -0.07 1.95 -11.34
CA ARG A 394 0.01 1.37 -10.00
C ARG A 394 -0.64 2.31 -9.00
N ALA A 395 -1.51 1.79 -8.16
CA ALA A 395 -2.03 2.48 -6.99
C ALA A 395 -1.46 1.87 -5.71
N VAL A 396 -1.06 2.75 -4.79
CA VAL A 396 -0.56 2.37 -3.47
C VAL A 396 -1.37 3.14 -2.43
N LEU A 397 -2.13 2.43 -1.59
CA LEU A 397 -3.13 3.01 -0.71
C LEU A 397 -2.93 2.59 0.74
N ASP A 398 -3.04 3.55 1.67
CA ASP A 398 -3.06 3.33 3.11
C ASP A 398 -4.25 4.04 3.76
N LEU A 399 -5.10 3.30 4.44
CA LEU A 399 -6.24 3.82 5.22
C LEU A 399 -5.76 4.41 6.55
N SER A 400 -4.78 5.32 6.48
CA SER A 400 -3.97 5.82 7.60
C SER A 400 -4.66 6.82 8.51
N ASN A 401 -5.78 7.41 8.12
CA ASN A 401 -6.38 8.65 8.66
C ASN A 401 -5.45 9.88 8.52
N ARG A 402 -4.44 9.82 7.65
CA ARG A 402 -3.58 10.93 7.25
C ARG A 402 -3.79 11.18 5.76
N PRO A 403 -4.62 12.16 5.40
CA PRO A 403 -4.97 12.45 4.02
C PRO A 403 -3.74 12.89 3.22
N HIS A 404 -3.45 12.21 2.11
CA HIS A 404 -2.45 12.64 1.15
C HIS A 404 -2.69 11.98 -0.20
N PHE A 405 -2.65 12.75 -1.27
CA PHE A 405 -2.74 12.25 -2.63
C PHE A 405 -1.53 12.71 -3.45
N CYS A 406 -1.02 11.86 -4.30
CA CYS A 406 0.04 12.18 -5.24
C CYS A 406 -0.11 11.33 -6.51
N SER A 407 0.09 11.95 -7.67
CA SER A 407 0.01 11.31 -8.97
C SER A 407 1.09 11.83 -9.92
N ASP A 408 1.59 10.99 -10.81
CA ASP A 408 2.47 11.36 -11.94
C ASP A 408 1.85 10.95 -13.29
N LEU A 409 0.53 10.79 -13.32
CA LEU A 409 -0.19 10.55 -14.58
C LEU A 409 -0.05 11.76 -15.50
N SER A 410 0.32 11.51 -16.77
CA SER A 410 0.43 12.54 -17.80
C SER A 410 -0.96 12.92 -18.30
N LEU A 411 -1.61 13.86 -17.62
CA LEU A 411 -2.94 14.37 -17.96
C LEU A 411 -2.78 15.70 -18.72
N ASP A 412 -2.19 15.64 -19.90
CA ASP A 412 -1.78 16.77 -20.74
C ASP A 412 -2.79 17.15 -21.84
N GLU A 413 -3.92 16.46 -21.89
CA GLU A 413 -5.08 16.86 -22.71
C GLU A 413 -6.01 17.77 -21.90
N GLU A 414 -6.83 18.57 -22.58
CA GLU A 414 -7.82 19.42 -21.93
C GLU A 414 -8.93 18.59 -21.27
N PHE A 415 -9.42 17.58 -21.98
CA PHE A 415 -10.47 16.68 -21.51
C PHE A 415 -10.02 15.23 -21.61
N VAL A 416 -10.49 14.42 -20.66
CA VAL A 416 -10.19 12.99 -20.58
C VAL A 416 -10.74 12.25 -21.81
N GLY A 417 -9.82 11.68 -22.59
CA GLY A 417 -10.13 10.99 -23.84
C GLY A 417 -10.18 11.90 -25.05
N GLY A 418 -9.81 13.16 -24.88
CA GLY A 418 -9.92 14.19 -25.92
C GLY A 418 -11.36 14.50 -26.29
N LEU A 419 -11.56 15.54 -27.06
CA LEU A 419 -12.85 15.78 -27.71
C LEU A 419 -12.91 14.91 -28.96
N ALA A 420 -13.99 14.18 -29.18
CA ALA A 420 -14.20 13.48 -30.45
C ALA A 420 -14.05 14.46 -31.59
N ALA A 421 -13.06 14.24 -32.46
CA ALA A 421 -12.95 15.02 -33.68
C ALA A 421 -14.29 14.93 -34.41
N GLU A 422 -14.93 16.07 -34.65
CA GLU A 422 -16.19 16.10 -35.40
C GLU A 422 -16.01 15.27 -36.68
N GLY A 423 -16.84 14.24 -36.80
CA GLY A 423 -16.76 13.29 -37.90
C GLY A 423 -16.81 14.01 -39.25
N THR A 424 -15.72 13.93 -39.97
CA THR A 424 -15.67 14.20 -41.42
C THR A 424 -16.47 13.14 -42.16
N THR A 425 -17.82 13.19 -42.09
CA THR A 425 -18.69 12.50 -43.01
C THR A 425 -20.03 13.25 -43.08
N GLY A 426 -20.12 14.19 -44.01
CA GLY A 426 -21.38 14.83 -44.37
C GLY A 426 -21.14 16.01 -45.29
N GLU A 427 -21.39 15.80 -46.60
CA GLU A 427 -21.45 16.86 -47.56
C GLU A 427 -22.35 18.01 -47.10
N PRO A 428 -22.06 19.28 -47.47
CA PRO A 428 -22.89 20.40 -47.05
C PRO A 428 -24.21 20.38 -47.82
N ALA A 429 -25.26 19.99 -47.19
CA ALA A 429 -26.62 20.26 -47.68
C ALA A 429 -26.93 21.75 -47.45
N GLY A 430 -27.18 22.40 -48.54
CA GLY A 430 -27.36 23.80 -48.76
C GLY A 430 -28.20 24.64 -47.79
N GLY A 431 -27.78 25.88 -47.68
CA GLY A 431 -28.60 27.06 -47.59
C GLY A 431 -29.34 27.34 -46.31
N GLY A 432 -28.79 28.24 -45.45
CA GLY A 432 -29.53 28.84 -44.34
C GLY A 432 -28.80 30.01 -43.73
N VAL A 433 -29.24 31.15 -44.05
CA VAL A 433 -29.16 32.53 -43.55
C VAL A 433 -28.38 32.79 -42.25
N GLY A 434 -27.43 33.72 -42.34
CA GLY A 434 -26.46 34.18 -41.38
C GLY A 434 -26.97 34.54 -39.99
N SER A 435 -26.25 34.04 -39.04
CA SER A 435 -26.06 34.68 -37.74
C SER A 435 -24.60 35.13 -37.64
N GLY A 436 -24.40 36.42 -37.38
CA GLY A 436 -23.08 37.04 -37.38
C GLY A 436 -22.20 36.55 -36.24
N VAL A 437 -21.44 35.50 -36.49
CA VAL A 437 -20.27 35.11 -35.71
C VAL A 437 -19.05 35.67 -36.39
N ALA A 438 -18.15 36.29 -35.60
CA ALA A 438 -16.90 36.84 -36.16
C ALA A 438 -16.11 35.72 -36.85
N PRO A 439 -15.46 36.00 -37.99
CA PRO A 439 -14.70 34.99 -38.70
C PRO A 439 -13.46 34.60 -37.88
N GLY A 440 -13.45 33.41 -37.30
CA GLY A 440 -12.28 32.82 -36.66
C GLY A 440 -12.50 31.94 -35.43
N GLU A 441 -13.67 31.92 -34.83
CA GLU A 441 -13.93 31.06 -33.67
C GLU A 441 -14.87 29.89 -34.04
N ALA A 442 -14.36 28.67 -33.92
CA ALA A 442 -15.20 27.49 -34.01
C ALA A 442 -16.15 27.44 -32.79
N PRO A 443 -17.44 27.08 -32.96
CA PRO A 443 -18.33 26.90 -31.82
C PRO A 443 -17.80 25.79 -30.91
N ALA A 444 -17.99 25.93 -29.59
CA ALA A 444 -17.64 24.88 -28.65
C ALA A 444 -18.31 23.55 -29.03
N PRO A 445 -17.59 22.42 -28.93
CA PRO A 445 -18.15 21.11 -29.23
C PRO A 445 -19.44 20.82 -28.45
N ALA A 446 -20.37 20.09 -29.04
CA ALA A 446 -21.68 19.80 -28.44
C ALA A 446 -21.55 19.11 -27.08
N ASP A 447 -20.57 18.21 -26.89
CA ASP A 447 -20.32 17.53 -25.65
C ASP A 447 -19.86 18.46 -24.51
N VAL A 448 -19.09 19.52 -24.85
CA VAL A 448 -18.69 20.57 -23.90
C VAL A 448 -19.91 21.40 -23.49
N LEU A 449 -20.74 21.78 -24.48
CA LEU A 449 -21.96 22.54 -24.23
C LEU A 449 -23.00 21.80 -23.41
N CYS A 450 -23.00 20.46 -23.48
CA CYS A 450 -23.89 19.59 -22.68
C CYS A 450 -23.31 19.22 -21.30
N GLY A 451 -22.06 19.60 -21.01
CA GLY A 451 -21.36 19.23 -19.76
C GLY A 451 -21.15 17.73 -19.60
N ASN A 452 -20.95 16.99 -20.71
CA ASN A 452 -20.72 15.53 -20.68
C ASN A 452 -19.24 15.16 -20.63
N VAL A 453 -18.36 16.13 -20.67
CA VAL A 453 -16.90 15.96 -20.64
C VAL A 453 -16.40 16.07 -19.21
N LEU A 454 -15.26 15.44 -18.93
CA LEU A 454 -14.49 15.60 -17.72
C LEU A 454 -13.13 16.17 -18.09
N SER A 455 -12.78 17.32 -17.53
CA SER A 455 -11.44 17.89 -17.73
C SER A 455 -10.37 17.06 -17.03
N CYS A 456 -9.16 17.05 -17.57
CA CYS A 456 -8.04 16.32 -16.98
C CYS A 456 -7.65 16.88 -15.60
N GLU A 457 -7.80 18.19 -15.38
CA GLU A 457 -7.61 18.78 -14.06
C GLU A 457 -8.65 18.29 -13.03
N MET A 458 -9.90 18.11 -13.47
CA MET A 458 -10.95 17.57 -12.60
C MET A 458 -10.79 16.08 -12.35
N LEU A 459 -10.24 15.30 -13.28
CA LEU A 459 -9.90 13.91 -13.01
C LEU A 459 -8.89 13.79 -11.85
N PHE A 460 -7.82 14.61 -11.87
CA PHE A 460 -6.88 14.68 -10.75
C PHE A 460 -7.59 15.06 -9.46
N HIS A 461 -8.43 16.10 -9.51
CA HIS A 461 -9.14 16.61 -8.34
C HIS A 461 -10.15 15.62 -7.76
N VAL A 462 -10.78 14.79 -8.58
CA VAL A 462 -11.67 13.69 -8.16
C VAL A 462 -10.91 12.66 -7.31
N PHE A 463 -9.75 12.19 -7.77
CA PHE A 463 -8.94 11.24 -6.98
C PHE A 463 -8.39 11.87 -5.71
N ASP A 464 -7.97 13.14 -5.76
CA ASP A 464 -7.51 13.90 -4.60
C ASP A 464 -8.62 14.03 -3.55
N SER A 465 -9.76 14.60 -3.91
CA SER A 465 -10.90 14.81 -3.02
C SER A 465 -11.44 13.50 -2.43
N LEU A 466 -11.57 12.46 -3.25
CA LEU A 466 -11.95 11.13 -2.78
C LEU A 466 -10.97 10.59 -1.73
N THR A 467 -9.67 10.71 -1.99
CA THR A 467 -8.62 10.21 -1.10
C THR A 467 -8.58 10.99 0.21
N LEU A 468 -8.67 12.32 0.13
CA LEU A 468 -8.64 13.20 1.31
C LEU A 468 -9.85 12.96 2.21
N GLU A 469 -11.04 12.90 1.65
CA GLU A 469 -12.29 12.73 2.41
C GLU A 469 -12.46 11.30 2.95
N MET A 470 -11.92 10.29 2.29
CA MET A 470 -11.82 8.92 2.83
C MET A 470 -10.76 8.82 3.95
N ARG A 471 -10.01 9.90 4.20
CA ARG A 471 -8.90 9.97 5.14
C ARG A 471 -7.88 8.87 4.91
N SER A 472 -7.34 8.85 3.72
CA SER A 472 -6.35 7.88 3.26
C SER A 472 -5.15 8.55 2.61
N THR A 473 -4.06 7.81 2.49
CA THR A 473 -2.93 8.16 1.64
C THR A 473 -3.03 7.35 0.37
N CYS A 474 -2.95 7.98 -0.81
CA CYS A 474 -2.89 7.27 -2.09
C CYS A 474 -1.83 7.88 -3.01
N HIS A 475 -1.08 6.99 -3.67
CA HIS A 475 -0.17 7.35 -4.76
C HIS A 475 -0.61 6.60 -6.01
N LEU A 476 -0.71 7.33 -7.12
CA LEU A 476 -0.83 6.77 -8.47
C LEU A 476 0.51 6.94 -9.19
N GLU A 477 1.02 5.86 -9.76
CA GLU A 477 2.28 5.82 -10.52
C GLU A 477 1.98 5.31 -11.93
N ALA A 478 2.31 6.09 -12.96
CA ALA A 478 2.27 5.64 -14.33
C ALA A 478 3.40 4.63 -14.59
N LEU A 479 3.07 3.38 -14.88
CA LEU A 479 4.04 2.35 -15.24
C LEU A 479 4.25 2.27 -16.76
N ALA A 480 3.21 2.57 -17.51
CA ALA A 480 3.24 2.75 -18.95
C ALA A 480 2.20 3.79 -19.35
N ASP A 481 2.66 4.77 -20.11
CA ASP A 481 1.86 5.84 -20.68
C ASP A 481 1.97 5.74 -22.21
N PRO A 482 0.86 5.50 -22.93
CA PRO A 482 0.89 5.35 -24.38
C PRO A 482 1.29 6.62 -25.13
N GLY A 483 1.11 7.81 -24.53
CA GLY A 483 1.49 9.10 -25.15
C GLY A 483 0.82 9.40 -26.49
N SER A 484 -0.29 8.72 -26.80
CA SER A 484 -1.04 8.88 -28.04
C SER A 484 -2.28 9.75 -27.82
N PRO A 485 -2.82 10.43 -28.83
CA PRO A 485 -4.05 11.21 -28.69
C PRO A 485 -5.19 10.36 -28.10
N GLY A 486 -5.87 10.88 -27.07
CA GLY A 486 -6.94 10.17 -26.36
C GLY A 486 -6.47 9.18 -25.27
N HIS A 487 -5.17 9.11 -25.00
CA HIS A 487 -4.58 8.20 -24.01
C HIS A 487 -5.05 8.49 -22.57
N THR A 488 -5.46 9.71 -22.28
CA THR A 488 -5.92 10.12 -20.95
C THR A 488 -7.13 9.32 -20.47
N LEU A 489 -7.99 8.83 -21.37
CA LEU A 489 -9.09 7.93 -21.00
C LEU A 489 -8.57 6.55 -20.58
N GLU A 490 -7.57 6.01 -21.28
CA GLU A 490 -6.94 4.75 -20.90
C GLU A 490 -6.25 4.88 -19.54
N LEU A 491 -5.51 5.98 -19.33
CA LEU A 491 -4.89 6.30 -18.04
C LEU A 491 -5.92 6.45 -16.92
N ALA A 492 -7.03 7.15 -17.17
CA ALA A 492 -8.10 7.34 -16.20
C ALA A 492 -8.73 6.02 -15.76
N LEU A 493 -9.01 5.13 -16.71
CA LEU A 493 -9.61 3.82 -16.42
C LEU A 493 -8.60 2.87 -15.76
N ALA A 494 -7.35 2.85 -16.20
CA ALA A 494 -6.28 2.09 -15.54
C ALA A 494 -6.03 2.58 -14.11
N ALA A 495 -6.08 3.90 -13.87
CA ALA A 495 -5.98 4.48 -12.54
C ALA A 495 -7.17 4.10 -11.65
N ALA A 496 -8.38 4.13 -12.18
CA ALA A 496 -9.60 3.71 -11.47
C ALA A 496 -9.56 2.23 -11.10
N GLU A 497 -9.12 1.37 -12.01
CA GLU A 497 -8.93 -0.06 -11.75
C GLU A 497 -7.85 -0.28 -10.69
N ALA A 498 -6.69 0.35 -10.81
CA ALA A 498 -5.60 0.25 -9.85
C ALA A 498 -6.04 0.72 -8.45
N TYR A 499 -6.70 1.89 -8.38
CA TYR A 499 -7.21 2.44 -7.11
C TYR A 499 -8.24 1.50 -6.48
N GLY A 500 -9.22 1.04 -7.25
CA GLY A 500 -10.24 0.10 -6.79
C GLY A 500 -9.64 -1.21 -6.29
N ALA A 501 -8.72 -1.81 -7.03
CA ALA A 501 -8.04 -3.04 -6.65
C ALA A 501 -7.15 -2.87 -5.40
N ALA A 502 -6.46 -1.73 -5.26
CA ALA A 502 -5.70 -1.40 -4.05
C ALA A 502 -6.65 -1.22 -2.85
N LEU A 503 -7.77 -0.55 -3.05
CA LEU A 503 -8.82 -0.39 -2.03
C LEU A 503 -9.39 -1.74 -1.60
N SER A 504 -9.72 -2.64 -2.53
CA SER A 504 -10.19 -3.99 -2.25
C SER A 504 -9.27 -4.74 -1.29
N ARG A 505 -7.95 -4.61 -1.51
CA ARG A 505 -6.93 -5.21 -0.63
C ARG A 505 -6.88 -4.55 0.74
N ALA A 506 -6.98 -3.23 0.79
CA ALA A 506 -6.88 -2.44 2.03
C ALA A 506 -8.08 -2.65 2.96
N ILE A 507 -9.30 -2.77 2.42
CA ILE A 507 -10.55 -2.95 3.18
C ILE A 507 -10.79 -4.39 3.65
N ARG A 508 -9.99 -5.35 3.18
CA ARG A 508 -10.11 -6.75 3.60
C ARG A 508 -9.99 -6.90 5.10
N ILE A 509 -10.82 -7.76 5.68
CA ILE A 509 -10.67 -8.18 7.08
C ILE A 509 -9.48 -9.14 7.16
N ASP A 510 -8.48 -8.80 7.96
CA ASP A 510 -7.36 -9.67 8.30
C ASP A 510 -7.67 -10.40 9.61
N PRO A 511 -7.95 -11.72 9.57
CA PRO A 511 -8.34 -12.48 10.75
C PRO A 511 -7.24 -12.50 11.82
N ARG A 512 -5.97 -12.32 11.43
CA ARG A 512 -4.83 -12.28 12.36
C ARG A 512 -4.82 -11.03 13.23
N ARG A 513 -5.52 -9.98 12.83
CA ARG A 513 -5.58 -8.73 13.59
C ARG A 513 -6.61 -8.74 14.72
N HIS A 514 -7.51 -9.72 14.74
CA HIS A 514 -8.51 -9.88 15.83
C HIS A 514 -9.22 -8.57 16.21
N GLY A 515 -9.53 -7.72 15.24
CA GLY A 515 -10.16 -6.43 15.48
C GLY A 515 -9.22 -5.31 15.96
N THR A 516 -7.92 -5.55 16.03
CA THR A 516 -6.95 -4.49 16.34
C THR A 516 -6.65 -3.63 15.11
N VAL A 517 -6.22 -2.40 15.35
CA VAL A 517 -5.78 -1.51 14.28
C VAL A 517 -4.38 -1.91 13.82
N ALA A 518 -4.16 -1.92 12.50
CA ALA A 518 -2.86 -2.21 11.89
C ALA A 518 -1.89 -1.02 12.04
N SER A 519 -1.45 -0.76 13.27
CA SER A 519 -0.55 0.34 13.60
C SER A 519 0.34 -0.03 14.78
N SER A 520 1.64 0.25 14.69
CA SER A 520 2.57 0.14 15.82
C SER A 520 2.20 1.06 16.99
N LYS A 521 1.47 2.15 16.69
CA LYS A 521 0.97 3.11 17.70
C LYS A 521 -0.30 2.62 18.43
N GLY A 522 -0.88 1.47 18.01
CA GLY A 522 -2.14 0.95 18.54
C GLY A 522 -3.39 1.74 18.15
N THR A 523 -3.24 2.90 17.51
CA THR A 523 -4.32 3.75 17.03
C THR A 523 -3.98 4.33 15.65
N LEU A 524 -4.99 4.71 14.89
CA LEU A 524 -4.83 5.62 13.75
C LEU A 524 -5.05 7.06 14.22
N SER A 525 -4.50 8.01 13.48
CA SER A 525 -4.76 9.44 13.72
C SER A 525 -6.29 9.71 13.67
N LYS A 526 -6.79 10.52 14.60
CA LYS A 526 -8.23 10.86 14.67
C LYS A 526 -8.55 12.03 13.74
#